data_e4b86e0ccfc736af7e20c96fa5b75f68
#
_entry.id   e4b86e0ccfc736af7e20c96fa5b75f68
#
_cell.length_a   1.000
_cell.length_b   1.000
_cell.length_c   1.000
_cell.angle_alpha   90.00
_cell.angle_beta   90.00
_cell.angle_gamma   90.00
#
_symmetry.space_group_name_H-M   'P 1'
#
loop_
_entity.id
_entity.type
_entity.pdbx_description
1 polymer ?
#
loop_
_entity_poly.entity_id
_entity_poly.type
_entity_poly.pdbx_seq_one_letter_code
_entity_poly.pdbx_strand_id
1 'polypeptide(L)'
;MFQTSVIASGSKGNCVLVQTSSTAILLDAGISMFRILEAMEALRIDPRKLSAILVSHEHGDHTRSVGAVSRKLRIPIMLNRPTLSRCGDRIGNVGDRIQIFQTGSSFTIGDISVEAFASSHDAAEGCNFCLYPASEPERRLGIATDLGYPSQLSVVKLSNASTLILESNHDETMLMNGPYDWHLKQRIRSTHGHLSNLQAVGLLSSILHPGLKNLILAHLSEINNDPALALSTMRSYLDSIRSDINLQVARQDTHTPLLDV
;
A
#
# COMPACT_ATOMS: atom_id res chain seq x y z
N MET A 1 -12.04 6.27 16.26
CA MET A 1 -11.25 6.89 15.17
C MET A 1 -10.44 5.78 14.50
N PHE A 2 -10.53 5.65 13.20
CA PHE A 2 -9.67 4.78 12.39
C PHE A 2 -9.39 5.50 11.07
N GLN A 3 -8.13 5.85 10.82
CA GLN A 3 -7.75 6.77 9.75
C GLN A 3 -6.51 6.27 9.01
N THR A 4 -6.38 6.68 7.75
CA THR A 4 -5.20 6.41 6.92
C THR A 4 -4.76 7.65 6.16
N SER A 5 -3.48 7.71 5.82
CA SER A 5 -2.88 8.65 4.88
C SER A 5 -1.78 7.95 4.08
N VAL A 6 -1.77 8.11 2.78
CA VAL A 6 -0.64 7.69 1.94
C VAL A 6 0.40 8.79 2.00
N ILE A 7 1.50 8.55 2.71
CA ILE A 7 2.59 9.54 2.88
C ILE A 7 3.36 9.72 1.57
N ALA A 8 3.61 8.63 0.87
CA ALA A 8 4.20 8.64 -0.46
C ALA A 8 3.80 7.37 -1.20
N SER A 9 3.65 7.45 -2.52
CA SER A 9 3.37 6.29 -3.35
C SER A 9 3.90 6.46 -4.76
N GLY A 10 4.63 5.45 -5.24
CA GLY A 10 5.23 5.39 -6.57
C GLY A 10 6.57 4.64 -6.57
N SER A 11 7.19 4.54 -7.74
CA SER A 11 8.41 3.74 -7.96
C SER A 11 9.65 4.21 -7.16
N LYS A 12 9.61 5.40 -6.55
CA LYS A 12 10.73 5.93 -5.75
C LYS A 12 10.57 5.71 -4.26
N GLY A 13 9.41 5.26 -3.80
CA GLY A 13 9.19 4.89 -2.41
C GLY A 13 7.76 5.02 -1.95
N ASN A 14 7.35 4.03 -1.18
CA ASN A 14 6.00 3.85 -0.67
C ASN A 14 6.00 3.92 0.85
N CYS A 15 4.98 4.54 1.40
CA CYS A 15 4.75 4.61 2.84
C CYS A 15 3.30 4.99 3.11
N VAL A 16 2.58 4.15 3.84
CA VAL A 16 1.21 4.41 4.27
C VAL A 16 1.16 4.47 5.79
N LEU A 17 0.48 5.48 6.32
CA LEU A 17 0.18 5.61 7.74
C LEU A 17 -1.24 5.10 8.01
N VAL A 18 -1.39 4.30 9.04
CA VAL A 18 -2.70 3.84 9.54
C VAL A 18 -2.74 4.08 11.05
N GLN A 19 -3.83 4.66 11.55
CA GLN A 19 -3.95 4.93 12.99
C GLN A 19 -5.36 4.75 13.54
N THR A 20 -5.39 4.42 14.83
CA THR A 20 -6.55 4.57 15.71
C THR A 20 -6.28 5.72 16.71
N SER A 21 -7.08 5.83 17.76
CA SER A 21 -6.78 6.74 18.87
C SER A 21 -5.54 6.34 19.67
N SER A 22 -5.25 5.03 19.77
CA SER A 22 -4.21 4.46 20.63
C SER A 22 -3.00 3.90 19.89
N THR A 23 -3.16 3.48 18.63
CA THR A 23 -2.13 2.80 17.84
C THR A 23 -1.90 3.54 16.51
N ALA A 24 -0.64 3.70 16.12
CA ALA A 24 -0.28 4.10 14.76
C ALA A 24 0.77 3.14 14.19
N ILE A 25 0.66 2.82 12.92
CA ILE A 25 1.59 1.95 12.20
C ILE A 25 1.98 2.56 10.86
N LEU A 26 3.19 2.27 10.41
CA LEU A 26 3.58 2.49 9.01
C LEU A 26 3.48 1.16 8.27
N LEU A 27 2.84 1.17 7.12
CA LEU A 27 3.01 0.14 6.11
C LEU A 27 4.05 0.62 5.13
N ASP A 28 5.17 -0.07 5.11
CA ASP A 28 6.40 0.25 4.41
C ASP A 28 7.06 1.58 4.85
N ALA A 29 8.33 1.74 4.53
CA ALA A 29 9.11 2.95 4.75
C ALA A 29 10.14 3.11 3.62
N GLY A 30 9.64 3.19 2.40
CA GLY A 30 10.43 3.25 1.17
C GLY A 30 11.02 4.63 0.85
N ILE A 31 10.59 5.67 1.56
CA ILE A 31 11.11 7.04 1.45
C ILE A 31 12.05 7.35 2.61
N SER A 32 12.75 8.49 2.57
CA SER A 32 13.64 8.88 3.66
C SER A 32 12.87 9.08 4.98
N MET A 33 13.51 8.71 6.10
CA MET A 33 12.93 8.93 7.43
C MET A 33 12.57 10.41 7.67
N PHE A 34 13.34 11.35 7.13
CA PHE A 34 13.06 12.78 7.22
C PHE A 34 11.68 13.10 6.62
N ARG A 35 11.39 12.62 5.41
CA ARG A 35 10.08 12.85 4.76
C ARG A 35 8.93 12.18 5.52
N ILE A 36 9.16 10.99 6.12
CA ILE A 36 8.14 10.33 6.95
C ILE A 36 7.80 11.21 8.15
N LEU A 37 8.81 11.71 8.87
CA LEU A 37 8.60 12.54 10.06
C LEU A 37 7.99 13.91 9.71
N GLU A 38 8.40 14.53 8.62
CA GLU A 38 7.84 15.77 8.08
C GLU A 38 6.34 15.61 7.74
N ALA A 39 5.97 14.52 7.05
CA ALA A 39 4.58 14.24 6.74
C ALA A 39 3.75 13.99 8.02
N MET A 40 4.29 13.27 8.99
CA MET A 40 3.60 13.05 10.28
C MET A 40 3.39 14.37 11.03
N GLU A 41 4.37 15.27 11.02
CA GLU A 41 4.24 16.61 11.60
C GLU A 41 3.15 17.42 10.90
N ALA A 42 3.14 17.45 9.56
CA ALA A 42 2.11 18.12 8.77
C ALA A 42 0.70 17.56 9.04
N LEU A 43 0.57 16.26 9.26
CA LEU A 43 -0.66 15.58 9.65
C LEU A 43 -0.99 15.73 11.16
N ARG A 44 -0.13 16.39 11.93
CA ARG A 44 -0.25 16.57 13.39
C ARG A 44 -0.26 15.26 14.17
N ILE A 45 0.52 14.29 13.72
CA ILE A 45 0.67 12.97 14.35
C ILE A 45 2.02 12.90 15.03
N ASP A 46 2.01 12.61 16.34
CA ASP A 46 3.24 12.43 17.10
C ASP A 46 3.94 11.11 16.67
N PRO A 47 5.18 11.15 16.14
CA PRO A 47 5.90 9.95 15.76
C PRO A 47 6.11 8.93 16.89
N ARG A 48 6.04 9.38 18.15
CA ARG A 48 6.15 8.49 19.33
C ARG A 48 4.94 7.56 19.50
N LYS A 49 3.83 7.83 18.82
CA LYS A 49 2.66 6.94 18.76
C LYS A 49 2.83 5.76 17.83
N LEU A 50 3.87 5.77 16.97
CA LEU A 50 4.14 4.64 16.10
C LEU A 50 4.46 3.40 16.92
N SER A 51 3.71 2.34 16.66
CA SER A 51 3.79 1.07 17.39
C SER A 51 4.58 0.01 16.62
N ALA A 52 4.59 0.09 15.28
CA ALA A 52 5.31 -0.85 14.42
C ALA A 52 5.50 -0.30 12.99
N ILE A 53 6.42 -0.94 12.25
CA ILE A 53 6.51 -0.86 10.80
C ILE A 53 6.14 -2.23 10.26
N LEU A 54 5.11 -2.29 9.42
CA LEU A 54 4.70 -3.48 8.70
C LEU A 54 5.30 -3.42 7.29
N VAL A 55 6.00 -4.46 6.86
CA VAL A 55 6.69 -4.50 5.57
C VAL A 55 6.00 -5.46 4.63
N SER A 56 5.65 -4.98 3.44
CA SER A 56 4.96 -5.76 2.41
C SER A 56 5.89 -6.74 1.69
N HIS A 57 7.06 -6.28 1.27
CA HIS A 57 8.08 -7.08 0.59
C HIS A 57 9.46 -6.38 0.59
N GLU A 58 10.48 -7.03 0.05
CA GLU A 58 11.88 -6.62 0.19
C GLU A 58 12.36 -5.53 -0.76
N HIS A 59 11.60 -5.05 -1.73
CA HIS A 59 12.07 -4.05 -2.69
C HIS A 59 12.50 -2.75 -2.00
N GLY A 60 13.46 -2.06 -2.61
CA GLY A 60 14.09 -0.89 -2.01
C GLY A 60 13.17 0.29 -1.80
N ASP A 61 12.17 0.45 -2.66
CA ASP A 61 11.11 1.45 -2.57
C ASP A 61 10.06 1.15 -1.49
N HIS A 62 10.17 0.02 -0.79
CA HIS A 62 9.38 -0.34 0.39
C HIS A 62 10.23 -0.38 1.66
N THR A 63 11.53 -0.66 1.56
CA THR A 63 12.36 -0.99 2.73
C THR A 63 13.45 0.02 3.06
N ARG A 64 13.71 1.04 2.23
CA ARG A 64 14.84 1.98 2.31
C ARG A 64 15.13 2.51 3.71
N SER A 65 14.12 2.91 4.46
CA SER A 65 14.26 3.54 5.77
C SER A 65 13.73 2.70 6.93
N VAL A 66 13.24 1.49 6.68
CA VAL A 66 12.64 0.61 7.70
C VAL A 66 13.56 0.47 8.91
N GLY A 67 14.83 0.10 8.71
CA GLY A 67 15.79 -0.06 9.79
C GLY A 67 16.13 1.25 10.51
N ALA A 68 16.24 2.37 9.77
CA ALA A 68 16.53 3.67 10.34
C ALA A 68 15.40 4.17 11.24
N VAL A 69 14.15 4.04 10.79
CA VAL A 69 12.94 4.41 11.55
C VAL A 69 12.82 3.54 12.79
N SER A 70 12.97 2.21 12.65
CA SER A 70 12.94 1.28 13.79
C SER A 70 13.99 1.62 14.85
N ARG A 71 15.23 1.90 14.45
CA ARG A 71 16.30 2.30 15.43
C ARG A 71 15.99 3.63 16.10
N LYS A 72 15.54 4.63 15.32
CA LYS A 72 15.25 5.97 15.84
C LYS A 72 14.10 6.00 16.81
N LEU A 73 13.02 5.31 16.50
CA LEU A 73 11.78 5.32 17.29
C LEU A 73 11.66 4.13 18.24
N ARG A 74 12.58 3.17 18.16
CA ARG A 74 12.62 1.94 18.98
C ARG A 74 11.37 1.07 18.81
N ILE A 75 10.81 1.03 17.60
CA ILE A 75 9.61 0.26 17.27
C ILE A 75 9.96 -1.03 16.52
N PRO A 76 9.14 -2.09 16.64
CA PRO A 76 9.34 -3.33 15.92
C PRO A 76 9.14 -3.18 14.40
N ILE A 77 9.80 -4.07 13.66
CA ILE A 77 9.60 -4.31 12.25
C ILE A 77 8.91 -5.66 12.12
N MET A 78 7.75 -5.67 11.47
CA MET A 78 6.95 -6.87 11.24
C MET A 78 7.00 -7.23 9.75
N LEU A 79 7.47 -8.43 9.43
CA LEU A 79 7.62 -8.92 8.06
C LEU A 79 7.61 -10.46 8.05
N ASN A 80 7.42 -11.05 6.87
CA ASN A 80 7.56 -12.52 6.76
C ASN A 80 9.02 -12.96 6.61
N ARG A 81 9.31 -14.25 6.77
CA ARG A 81 10.67 -14.78 6.73
C ARG A 81 11.36 -14.62 5.37
N PRO A 82 10.73 -14.90 4.22
CA PRO A 82 11.35 -14.70 2.92
C PRO A 82 11.73 -13.25 2.65
N THR A 83 10.88 -12.28 3.00
CA THR A 83 11.18 -10.85 2.92
C THR A 83 12.38 -10.48 3.79
N LEU A 84 12.43 -10.97 5.04
CA LEU A 84 13.59 -10.74 5.92
C LEU A 84 14.88 -11.31 5.33
N SER A 85 14.82 -12.51 4.79
CA SER A 85 15.99 -13.16 4.16
C SER A 85 16.57 -12.34 2.99
N ARG A 86 15.73 -11.60 2.27
CA ARG A 86 16.14 -10.80 1.11
C ARG A 86 16.56 -9.36 1.44
N CYS A 87 16.03 -8.78 2.51
CA CYS A 87 16.30 -7.40 2.88
C CYS A 87 17.07 -7.21 4.20
N GLY A 88 17.45 -8.31 4.89
CA GLY A 88 18.04 -8.24 6.23
C GLY A 88 19.26 -7.32 6.33
N ASP A 89 20.19 -7.41 5.38
CA ASP A 89 21.37 -6.55 5.33
C ASP A 89 21.03 -5.07 5.13
N ARG A 90 19.98 -4.79 4.35
CA ARG A 90 19.50 -3.41 4.10
C ARG A 90 18.82 -2.81 5.32
N ILE A 91 18.09 -3.60 6.08
CA ILE A 91 17.50 -3.17 7.36
C ILE A 91 18.61 -2.84 8.37
N GLY A 92 19.71 -3.59 8.34
CA GLY A 92 20.81 -3.48 9.28
C GLY A 92 20.47 -4.00 10.67
N ASN A 93 21.38 -3.81 11.63
CA ASN A 93 21.14 -4.29 13.00
C ASN A 93 20.07 -3.46 13.71
N VAL A 94 18.97 -4.11 14.06
CA VAL A 94 17.85 -3.54 14.83
C VAL A 94 17.63 -4.28 16.16
N GLY A 95 18.54 -5.18 16.54
CA GLY A 95 18.44 -5.98 17.76
C GLY A 95 17.24 -6.96 17.71
N ASP A 96 16.53 -7.05 18.80
CA ASP A 96 15.36 -7.93 19.02
C ASP A 96 14.04 -7.39 18.43
N ARG A 97 14.09 -6.31 17.64
CA ARG A 97 12.89 -5.65 17.10
C ARG A 97 12.33 -6.27 15.81
N ILE A 98 12.86 -7.39 15.36
CA ILE A 98 12.26 -8.16 14.26
C ILE A 98 11.15 -9.05 14.81
N GLN A 99 9.95 -8.88 14.26
CA GLN A 99 8.80 -9.75 14.55
C GLN A 99 8.34 -10.40 13.24
N ILE A 100 8.22 -11.71 13.25
CA ILE A 100 7.85 -12.48 12.06
C ILE A 100 6.35 -12.78 12.08
N PHE A 101 5.67 -12.42 11.00
CA PHE A 101 4.33 -12.93 10.71
C PHE A 101 4.37 -13.98 9.58
N GLN A 102 3.30 -14.72 9.43
CA GLN A 102 3.12 -15.65 8.32
C GLN A 102 2.11 -15.07 7.33
N THR A 103 2.46 -15.06 6.04
CA THR A 103 1.52 -14.70 4.97
C THR A 103 0.30 -15.62 4.99
N GLY A 104 -0.90 -15.06 4.85
CA GLY A 104 -2.16 -15.77 5.01
C GLY A 104 -2.71 -15.80 6.44
N SER A 105 -1.92 -15.33 7.44
CA SER A 105 -2.39 -15.24 8.83
C SER A 105 -3.00 -13.89 9.17
N SER A 106 -3.70 -13.87 10.30
CA SER A 106 -4.17 -12.65 10.97
C SER A 106 -3.44 -12.48 12.29
N PHE A 107 -3.14 -11.23 12.64
CA PHE A 107 -2.48 -10.85 13.90
C PHE A 107 -2.92 -9.43 14.31
N THR A 108 -2.49 -8.97 15.46
CA THR A 108 -2.83 -7.63 15.96
C THR A 108 -1.59 -6.80 16.26
N ILE A 109 -1.71 -5.49 16.04
CA ILE A 109 -0.74 -4.47 16.46
C ILE A 109 -1.53 -3.46 17.29
N GLY A 110 -1.35 -3.48 18.61
CA GLY A 110 -2.21 -2.71 19.50
C GLY A 110 -3.68 -3.10 19.33
N ASP A 111 -4.54 -2.13 18.99
CA ASP A 111 -5.95 -2.31 18.73
C ASP A 111 -6.31 -2.46 17.24
N ILE A 112 -5.31 -2.57 16.35
CA ILE A 112 -5.48 -2.80 14.91
C ILE A 112 -5.30 -4.29 14.62
N SER A 113 -6.32 -4.90 14.03
CA SER A 113 -6.25 -6.23 13.43
C SER A 113 -5.68 -6.12 12.01
N VAL A 114 -4.78 -7.03 11.67
CA VAL A 114 -4.10 -7.10 10.37
C VAL A 114 -4.30 -8.48 9.77
N GLU A 115 -4.75 -8.53 8.54
CA GLU A 115 -4.78 -9.75 7.72
C GLU A 115 -3.76 -9.57 6.57
N ALA A 116 -2.70 -10.37 6.57
CA ALA A 116 -1.75 -10.43 5.48
C ALA A 116 -2.19 -11.47 4.45
N PHE A 117 -2.19 -11.13 3.16
CA PHE A 117 -2.48 -12.07 2.09
C PHE A 117 -1.48 -11.93 0.94
N ALA A 118 -1.22 -13.03 0.22
CA ALA A 118 -0.21 -13.06 -0.83
C ALA A 118 -0.53 -12.09 -1.97
N SER A 119 0.48 -11.34 -2.40
CA SER A 119 0.48 -10.56 -3.62
C SER A 119 1.14 -11.34 -4.75
N SER A 120 0.62 -11.18 -5.97
CA SER A 120 1.26 -11.71 -7.17
C SER A 120 2.26 -10.68 -7.71
N HIS A 121 3.47 -10.73 -7.18
CA HIS A 121 4.55 -9.81 -7.53
C HIS A 121 5.89 -10.55 -7.58
N ASP A 122 6.89 -9.98 -8.26
CA ASP A 122 8.23 -10.55 -8.38
C ASP A 122 9.09 -10.30 -7.11
N ALA A 123 8.54 -10.66 -5.97
CA ALA A 123 9.15 -10.61 -4.65
C ALA A 123 9.33 -12.02 -4.08
N ALA A 124 10.14 -12.13 -3.01
CA ALA A 124 10.36 -13.42 -2.35
C ALA A 124 9.06 -14.02 -1.79
N GLU A 125 8.23 -13.19 -1.16
CA GLU A 125 6.87 -13.51 -0.71
C GLU A 125 6.14 -12.19 -0.43
N GLY A 126 5.70 -11.51 -1.50
CA GLY A 126 4.97 -10.24 -1.39
C GLY A 126 3.63 -10.37 -0.69
N CYS A 127 3.28 -9.39 0.14
CA CYS A 127 2.03 -9.34 0.86
C CYS A 127 1.26 -8.05 0.60
N ASN A 128 -0.05 -8.18 0.51
CA ASN A 128 -1.03 -7.11 0.64
C ASN A 128 -1.79 -7.27 1.97
N PHE A 129 -2.52 -6.25 2.39
CA PHE A 129 -3.07 -6.22 3.74
C PHE A 129 -4.52 -5.72 3.77
N CYS A 130 -5.28 -6.27 4.72
CA CYS A 130 -6.49 -5.65 5.22
C CYS A 130 -6.30 -5.31 6.70
N LEU A 131 -6.68 -4.09 7.09
CA LEU A 131 -6.55 -3.58 8.44
C LEU A 131 -7.90 -3.06 8.94
N TYR A 132 -8.20 -3.29 10.20
CA TYR A 132 -9.43 -2.79 10.83
C TYR A 132 -9.24 -2.69 12.36
N PRO A 133 -9.97 -1.78 13.03
CA PRO A 133 -10.02 -1.79 14.49
C PRO A 133 -10.64 -3.10 14.98
N ALA A 134 -10.04 -3.72 15.98
CA ALA A 134 -10.57 -4.98 16.51
C ALA A 134 -12.01 -4.84 17.06
N SER A 135 -12.41 -3.63 17.47
CA SER A 135 -13.76 -3.31 17.95
C SER A 135 -14.78 -2.97 16.85
N GLU A 136 -14.32 -2.65 15.63
CA GLU A 136 -15.14 -2.17 14.51
C GLU A 136 -14.68 -2.83 13.20
N PRO A 137 -14.84 -4.16 13.02
CA PRO A 137 -14.28 -4.90 11.88
C PRO A 137 -14.89 -4.52 10.53
N GLU A 138 -16.03 -3.85 10.52
CA GLU A 138 -16.69 -3.30 9.32
C GLU A 138 -15.97 -2.07 8.76
N ARG A 139 -15.18 -1.35 9.57
CA ARG A 139 -14.32 -0.26 9.14
C ARG A 139 -13.00 -0.85 8.63
N ARG A 140 -13.00 -1.26 7.37
CA ARG A 140 -11.93 -2.06 6.81
C ARG A 140 -11.15 -1.30 5.75
N LEU A 141 -9.85 -1.16 5.96
CA LEU A 141 -8.89 -0.64 5.00
C LEU A 141 -8.28 -1.80 4.22
N GLY A 142 -8.52 -1.86 2.91
CA GLY A 142 -7.81 -2.74 2.00
C GLY A 142 -6.62 -1.99 1.37
N ILE A 143 -5.45 -2.62 1.32
CA ILE A 143 -4.25 -2.09 0.66
C ILE A 143 -3.74 -3.15 -0.29
N ALA A 144 -3.73 -2.83 -1.59
CA ALA A 144 -3.27 -3.72 -2.65
C ALA A 144 -2.41 -2.94 -3.65
N THR A 145 -1.11 -3.01 -3.46
CA THR A 145 -0.07 -2.49 -4.35
C THR A 145 0.88 -3.62 -4.74
N ASP A 146 1.66 -3.42 -5.77
CA ASP A 146 2.58 -4.43 -6.27
C ASP A 146 1.83 -5.75 -6.58
N LEU A 147 0.82 -5.60 -7.41
CA LEU A 147 -0.12 -6.66 -7.76
C LEU A 147 -0.13 -6.86 -9.28
N GLY A 148 0.47 -7.95 -9.76
CA GLY A 148 0.56 -8.23 -11.19
C GLY A 148 -0.77 -8.66 -11.82
N TYR A 149 -1.69 -9.23 -11.03
CA TYR A 149 -3.05 -9.54 -11.48
C TYR A 149 -4.01 -9.72 -10.28
N PRO A 150 -5.31 -9.43 -10.47
CA PRO A 150 -6.32 -9.64 -9.44
C PRO A 150 -6.60 -11.15 -9.26
N SER A 151 -6.01 -11.76 -8.24
CA SER A 151 -6.28 -13.15 -7.89
C SER A 151 -7.64 -13.28 -7.18
N GLN A 152 -8.23 -14.51 -7.19
CA GLN A 152 -9.45 -14.79 -6.41
C GLN A 152 -9.26 -14.47 -4.93
N LEU A 153 -8.04 -14.70 -4.41
CA LEU A 153 -7.70 -14.36 -3.03
C LEU A 153 -7.79 -12.85 -2.77
N SER A 154 -7.19 -12.04 -3.67
CA SER A 154 -7.25 -10.57 -3.54
C SER A 154 -8.69 -10.07 -3.65
N VAL A 155 -9.49 -10.60 -4.58
CA VAL A 155 -10.91 -10.26 -4.69
C VAL A 155 -11.65 -10.55 -3.38
N VAL A 156 -11.54 -11.76 -2.84
CA VAL A 156 -12.21 -12.15 -1.58
C VAL A 156 -11.77 -11.29 -0.40
N LYS A 157 -10.46 -11.02 -0.28
CA LYS A 157 -9.92 -10.23 0.83
C LYS A 157 -10.35 -8.76 0.78
N LEU A 158 -10.47 -8.18 -0.40
CA LEU A 158 -10.80 -6.77 -0.60
C LEU A 158 -12.30 -6.47 -0.68
N SER A 159 -13.15 -7.48 -0.87
CA SER A 159 -14.61 -7.33 -1.11
C SER A 159 -15.38 -6.61 0.00
N ASN A 160 -14.84 -6.52 1.21
CA ASN A 160 -15.50 -5.84 2.34
C ASN A 160 -14.78 -4.56 2.78
N ALA A 161 -13.91 -3.99 1.92
CA ALA A 161 -13.17 -2.78 2.26
C ALA A 161 -14.10 -1.55 2.24
N SER A 162 -14.13 -0.77 3.32
CA SER A 162 -14.78 0.55 3.36
C SER A 162 -13.91 1.65 2.77
N THR A 163 -12.58 1.45 2.81
CA THR A 163 -11.57 2.28 2.13
C THR A 163 -10.57 1.36 1.44
N LEU A 164 -10.20 1.70 0.21
CA LEU A 164 -9.27 0.92 -0.60
C LEU A 164 -8.12 1.80 -1.09
N ILE A 165 -6.89 1.36 -0.84
CA ILE A 165 -5.67 1.86 -1.49
C ILE A 165 -5.31 0.83 -2.56
N LEU A 166 -5.45 1.20 -3.83
CA LEU A 166 -5.36 0.28 -4.96
C LEU A 166 -4.31 0.73 -5.96
N GLU A 167 -3.46 -0.20 -6.38
CA GLU A 167 -2.53 0.05 -7.47
C GLU A 167 -3.23 0.49 -8.75
N SER A 168 -2.66 1.51 -9.40
CA SER A 168 -2.98 1.96 -10.75
C SER A 168 -1.66 2.39 -11.40
N ASN A 169 -0.81 1.38 -11.72
CA ASN A 169 0.60 1.64 -11.98
C ASN A 169 0.83 2.30 -13.33
N HIS A 170 0.25 1.79 -14.41
CA HIS A 170 0.56 2.26 -15.74
C HIS A 170 -0.67 2.37 -16.66
N ASP A 171 -0.60 3.30 -17.61
CA ASP A 171 -1.42 3.28 -18.81
C ASP A 171 -0.78 2.33 -19.83
N GLU A 172 -1.57 1.47 -20.43
CA GLU A 172 -1.07 0.45 -21.37
C GLU A 172 -0.44 1.08 -22.63
N THR A 173 -1.00 2.17 -23.13
CA THR A 173 -0.50 2.88 -24.30
C THR A 173 0.81 3.60 -23.98
N MET A 174 0.87 4.30 -22.84
CA MET A 174 2.10 4.95 -22.39
C MET A 174 3.22 3.93 -22.16
N LEU A 175 2.93 2.80 -21.54
CA LEU A 175 3.91 1.74 -21.32
C LEU A 175 4.44 1.19 -22.66
N MET A 176 3.56 0.88 -23.60
CA MET A 176 3.97 0.30 -24.88
C MET A 176 4.80 1.27 -25.73
N ASN A 177 4.47 2.56 -25.71
CA ASN A 177 5.15 3.61 -26.48
C ASN A 177 6.27 4.31 -25.68
N GLY A 178 6.38 4.04 -24.38
CA GLY A 178 7.35 4.65 -23.47
C GLY A 178 8.79 4.20 -23.72
N PRO A 179 9.76 4.80 -22.99
CA PRO A 179 11.19 4.63 -23.26
C PRO A 179 11.78 3.32 -22.72
N TYR A 180 11.02 2.52 -21.97
CA TYR A 180 11.52 1.27 -21.40
C TYR A 180 11.85 0.24 -22.49
N ASP A 181 12.87 -0.59 -22.25
CA ASP A 181 13.15 -1.73 -23.11
C ASP A 181 12.02 -2.76 -23.07
N TRP A 182 12.00 -3.64 -24.10
CA TRP A 182 10.94 -4.62 -24.26
C TRP A 182 10.83 -5.61 -23.09
N HIS A 183 11.95 -6.03 -22.51
CA HIS A 183 11.95 -6.97 -21.39
C HIS A 183 11.30 -6.36 -20.14
N LEU A 184 11.61 -5.09 -19.85
CA LEU A 184 10.99 -4.37 -18.73
C LEU A 184 9.49 -4.14 -18.96
N LYS A 185 9.08 -3.80 -20.20
CA LYS A 185 7.64 -3.68 -20.54
C LYS A 185 6.90 -5.00 -20.33
N GLN A 186 7.49 -6.12 -20.78
CA GLN A 186 6.89 -7.45 -20.56
C GLN A 186 6.81 -7.81 -19.08
N ARG A 187 7.85 -7.52 -18.30
CA ARG A 187 7.85 -7.74 -16.85
C ARG A 187 6.74 -6.95 -16.16
N ILE A 188 6.60 -5.65 -16.46
CA ILE A 188 5.56 -4.79 -15.87
C ILE A 188 4.16 -5.33 -16.19
N ARG A 189 3.91 -5.80 -17.41
CA ARG A 189 2.61 -6.36 -17.83
C ARG A 189 2.38 -7.80 -17.40
N SER A 190 3.37 -8.48 -16.85
CA SER A 190 3.24 -9.88 -16.46
C SER A 190 2.34 -10.06 -15.22
N THR A 191 1.94 -11.30 -14.97
CA THR A 191 1.20 -11.68 -13.75
C THR A 191 1.97 -11.45 -12.45
N HIS A 192 3.26 -11.11 -12.54
CA HIS A 192 4.11 -10.76 -11.40
C HIS A 192 4.60 -9.29 -11.48
N GLY A 193 4.04 -8.51 -12.38
CA GLY A 193 4.33 -7.09 -12.54
C GLY A 193 3.39 -6.20 -11.74
N HIS A 194 2.65 -5.34 -12.44
CA HIS A 194 1.79 -4.32 -11.84
C HIS A 194 0.47 -4.17 -12.60
N LEU A 195 -0.59 -3.75 -11.90
CA LEU A 195 -1.89 -3.46 -12.52
C LEU A 195 -1.81 -2.21 -13.42
N SER A 196 -2.36 -2.32 -14.63
CA SER A 196 -2.68 -1.14 -15.43
C SER A 196 -3.87 -0.38 -14.86
N ASN A 197 -4.11 0.87 -15.33
CA ASN A 197 -5.29 1.64 -14.97
C ASN A 197 -6.59 0.87 -15.26
N LEU A 198 -6.67 0.15 -16.38
CA LEU A 198 -7.85 -0.65 -16.74
C LEU A 198 -7.99 -1.91 -15.88
N GLN A 199 -6.90 -2.56 -15.52
CA GLN A 199 -6.94 -3.70 -14.60
C GLN A 199 -7.34 -3.29 -13.19
N ALA A 200 -6.94 -2.10 -12.73
CA ALA A 200 -7.41 -1.51 -11.47
C ALA A 200 -8.95 -1.30 -11.49
N VAL A 201 -9.50 -0.78 -12.59
CA VAL A 201 -10.96 -0.69 -12.80
C VAL A 201 -11.60 -2.08 -12.76
N GLY A 202 -11.01 -3.07 -13.42
CA GLY A 202 -11.51 -4.45 -13.41
C GLY A 202 -11.56 -5.07 -12.03
N LEU A 203 -10.50 -4.88 -11.22
CA LEU A 203 -10.49 -5.33 -9.83
C LEU A 203 -11.55 -4.60 -9.00
N LEU A 204 -11.63 -3.26 -9.10
CA LEU A 204 -12.66 -2.50 -8.40
C LEU A 204 -14.07 -3.01 -8.74
N SER A 205 -14.35 -3.25 -10.02
CA SER A 205 -15.67 -3.75 -10.46
C SER A 205 -16.06 -5.09 -9.84
N SER A 206 -15.05 -5.93 -9.54
CA SER A 206 -15.26 -7.26 -8.95
C SER A 206 -15.49 -7.24 -7.44
N ILE A 207 -15.11 -6.15 -6.76
CA ILE A 207 -15.19 -6.00 -5.30
C ILE A 207 -16.12 -4.87 -4.85
N LEU A 208 -16.73 -4.17 -5.80
CA LEU A 208 -17.57 -3.02 -5.51
C LEU A 208 -18.80 -3.43 -4.69
N HIS A 209 -19.05 -2.68 -3.63
CA HIS A 209 -20.22 -2.86 -2.76
C HIS A 209 -20.63 -1.51 -2.13
N PRO A 210 -21.86 -1.37 -1.61
CA PRO A 210 -22.36 -0.09 -1.08
C PRO A 210 -21.59 0.47 0.13
N GLY A 211 -20.81 -0.36 0.81
CA GLY A 211 -19.98 0.05 1.95
C GLY A 211 -18.62 0.65 1.58
N LEU A 212 -18.18 0.54 0.32
CA LEU A 212 -16.93 1.15 -0.13
C LEU A 212 -17.12 2.66 -0.32
N LYS A 213 -16.46 3.46 0.53
CA LYS A 213 -16.63 4.92 0.59
C LYS A 213 -15.46 5.67 -0.04
N ASN A 214 -14.23 5.14 0.12
CA ASN A 214 -13.02 5.82 -0.33
C ASN A 214 -12.17 4.89 -1.21
N LEU A 215 -11.66 5.45 -2.30
CA LEU A 215 -10.68 4.80 -3.18
C LEU A 215 -9.50 5.74 -3.40
N ILE A 216 -8.29 5.26 -3.08
CA ILE A 216 -7.04 5.98 -3.34
C ILE A 216 -6.26 5.17 -4.37
N LEU A 217 -6.07 5.71 -5.57
CA LEU A 217 -5.17 5.14 -6.57
C LEU A 217 -3.73 5.38 -6.13
N ALA A 218 -2.93 4.34 -6.16
CA ALA A 218 -1.58 4.34 -5.61
C ALA A 218 -0.58 3.65 -6.55
N HIS A 219 0.71 3.76 -6.22
CA HIS A 219 1.81 3.09 -6.92
C HIS A 219 1.89 3.42 -8.42
N LEU A 220 1.63 4.69 -8.77
CA LEU A 220 1.67 5.16 -10.16
C LEU A 220 3.12 5.24 -10.66
N SER A 221 3.35 4.78 -11.89
CA SER A 221 4.61 4.96 -12.60
C SER A 221 4.78 6.44 -13.01
N GLU A 222 5.92 7.03 -12.71
CA GLU A 222 6.24 8.41 -13.14
C GLU A 222 6.45 8.54 -14.65
N ILE A 223 6.75 7.44 -15.34
CA ILE A 223 7.10 7.44 -16.77
C ILE A 223 5.96 6.92 -17.62
N ASN A 224 5.25 5.91 -17.15
CA ASN A 224 4.24 5.20 -17.92
C ASN A 224 2.81 5.46 -17.41
N ASN A 225 2.63 6.51 -16.63
CA ASN A 225 1.31 6.95 -16.20
C ASN A 225 1.30 8.47 -15.97
N ASP A 226 0.09 9.00 -15.87
CA ASP A 226 -0.17 10.37 -15.43
C ASP A 226 -1.29 10.34 -14.38
N PRO A 227 -1.16 11.06 -13.25
CA PRO A 227 -2.20 11.07 -12.22
C PRO A 227 -3.58 11.51 -12.71
N ALA A 228 -3.65 12.43 -13.68
CA ALA A 228 -4.92 12.86 -14.26
C ALA A 228 -5.52 11.76 -15.16
N LEU A 229 -4.69 11.00 -15.87
CA LEU A 229 -5.12 9.88 -16.69
C LEU A 229 -5.64 8.73 -15.82
N ALA A 230 -4.90 8.33 -14.79
CA ALA A 230 -5.35 7.31 -13.84
C ALA A 230 -6.69 7.71 -13.18
N LEU A 231 -6.79 8.98 -12.73
CA LEU A 231 -8.00 9.54 -12.13
C LEU A 231 -9.17 9.51 -13.12
N SER A 232 -8.97 9.98 -14.36
CA SER A 232 -10.04 10.06 -15.37
C SER A 232 -10.52 8.67 -15.79
N THR A 233 -9.61 7.70 -15.93
CA THR A 233 -9.95 6.30 -16.24
C THR A 233 -10.86 5.70 -15.16
N MET A 234 -10.49 5.85 -13.89
CA MET A 234 -11.29 5.35 -12.79
C MET A 234 -12.61 6.12 -12.61
N ARG A 235 -12.57 7.45 -12.75
CA ARG A 235 -13.77 8.31 -12.66
C ARG A 235 -14.78 7.96 -13.72
N SER A 236 -14.37 7.73 -14.97
CA SER A 236 -15.27 7.33 -16.06
C SER A 236 -16.05 6.05 -15.73
N TYR A 237 -15.40 5.08 -15.09
CA TYR A 237 -16.07 3.88 -14.62
C TYR A 237 -17.07 4.19 -13.49
N LEU A 238 -16.64 4.92 -12.45
CA LEU A 238 -17.49 5.27 -11.31
C LEU A 238 -18.74 6.08 -11.75
N ASP A 239 -18.57 7.02 -12.67
CA ASP A 239 -19.68 7.83 -13.21
C ASP A 239 -20.66 6.95 -14.01
N SER A 240 -20.17 5.96 -14.77
CA SER A 240 -21.00 5.03 -15.54
C SER A 240 -21.95 4.21 -14.66
N ILE A 241 -21.56 3.95 -13.43
CA ILE A 241 -22.34 3.22 -12.42
C ILE A 241 -22.98 4.14 -11.37
N ARG A 242 -22.86 5.46 -11.54
CA ARG A 242 -23.38 6.49 -10.61
C ARG A 242 -22.91 6.31 -9.17
N SER A 243 -21.61 6.05 -8.99
CA SER A 243 -21.02 5.81 -7.68
C SER A 243 -20.50 7.12 -7.07
N ASP A 244 -20.80 7.33 -5.78
CA ASP A 244 -20.37 8.50 -4.98
C ASP A 244 -19.05 8.24 -4.22
N ILE A 245 -18.28 7.21 -4.61
CA ILE A 245 -16.99 6.91 -3.97
C ILE A 245 -16.07 8.13 -4.06
N ASN A 246 -15.53 8.52 -2.89
CA ASN A 246 -14.50 9.55 -2.81
C ASN A 246 -13.21 9.02 -3.42
N LEU A 247 -12.89 9.49 -4.65
CA LEU A 247 -11.74 9.06 -5.43
C LEU A 247 -10.58 10.04 -5.29
N GLN A 248 -9.42 9.53 -4.91
CA GLN A 248 -8.16 10.28 -4.80
C GLN A 248 -7.02 9.57 -5.53
N VAL A 249 -5.93 10.29 -5.81
CA VAL A 249 -4.67 9.75 -6.32
C VAL A 249 -3.56 10.11 -5.35
N ALA A 250 -2.86 9.10 -4.85
CA ALA A 250 -1.65 9.28 -4.07
C ALA A 250 -0.47 9.67 -4.99
N ARG A 251 0.43 10.49 -4.47
CA ARG A 251 1.58 11.02 -5.22
C ARG A 251 2.90 10.60 -4.56
N GLN A 252 3.98 10.68 -5.33
CA GLN A 252 5.31 10.36 -4.85
C GLN A 252 5.80 11.36 -3.79
N ASP A 253 5.46 12.63 -3.92
CA ASP A 253 6.10 13.72 -3.17
C ASP A 253 5.19 14.45 -2.19
N THR A 254 3.91 14.12 -2.16
CA THR A 254 2.93 14.75 -1.26
C THR A 254 2.05 13.70 -0.62
N HIS A 255 1.83 13.84 0.69
CA HIS A 255 0.89 12.98 1.41
C HIS A 255 -0.57 13.32 1.07
N THR A 256 -1.45 12.32 1.16
CA THR A 256 -2.89 12.55 1.18
C THR A 256 -3.31 13.13 2.54
N PRO A 257 -4.43 13.86 2.63
CA PRO A 257 -5.02 14.17 3.92
C PRO A 257 -5.34 12.88 4.70
N LEU A 258 -5.52 13.01 6.02
CA LEU A 258 -6.07 11.91 6.81
C LEU A 258 -7.51 11.63 6.37
N LEU A 259 -7.77 10.37 6.04
CA LEU A 259 -9.09 9.87 5.67
C LEU A 259 -9.63 8.96 6.75
N ASP A 260 -10.89 9.16 7.13
CA ASP A 260 -11.63 8.19 7.95
C ASP A 260 -11.97 6.96 7.09
N VAL A 261 -11.63 5.78 7.64
CA VAL A 261 -11.88 4.48 7.00
C VAL A 261 -13.28 3.98 7.30
#